data_0f731e7cf5ca5a72857cb7d0e13fb618
#
_entry.id   0f731e7cf5ca5a72857cb7d0e13fb618
#
_cell.length_a   1.000
_cell.length_b   1.000
_cell.length_c   1.000
_cell.angle_alpha   90.00
_cell.angle_beta   90.00
_cell.angle_gamma   90.00
#
_symmetry.space_group_name_H-M   'P 1'
#
loop_
_entity.id
_entity.type
_entity.pdbx_description
1 polymer ?
#
loop_
_entity_poly.entity_id
_entity_poly.type
_entity_poly.pdbx_seq_one_letter_code
_entity_poly.pdbx_strand_id
1 'polypeptide(L)'
;MHDHVHHGHHGEHGHGGSATSRRALSAALGITGVVFVAEVVGGVLSGSMALLADAMHMLSDAAGLIISLVAIVVGQRAASTTATYGYRRVEVLAALINAVAVLSISVWIVVEAIRRLRDPQPVETGPMMVIAVIGLLANAASAWVLSGHREGSINVQGAYLHVLVDMFGSVAVLAAGAVIALTGFTGADVIASLGIAALVLPRGWQLMVRSARVMLEHVPAGFDVREVERALGNVDGAAGTHDLHLWSLDGVSVIATVHVVAAPGVDRDLLLDRVQHALAGLGVEHATVQIEPPEHISHETVCEL
;
A
#
# COMPACT_ATOMS: atom_id res chain seq x y z
N MET A 1 -37.32 -18.95 -43.77
CA MET A 1 -37.21 -17.58 -44.20
C MET A 1 -37.66 -16.69 -43.04
N HIS A 2 -36.72 -16.49 -42.06
CA HIS A 2 -36.85 -15.49 -40.99
C HIS A 2 -35.46 -14.99 -40.71
N ASP A 3 -35.15 -13.79 -41.20
CA ASP A 3 -33.93 -13.02 -40.96
C ASP A 3 -33.96 -12.46 -39.55
N HIS A 4 -32.99 -12.82 -38.70
CA HIS A 4 -32.66 -12.13 -37.45
C HIS A 4 -31.49 -11.18 -37.69
N VAL A 5 -31.81 -9.90 -37.85
CA VAL A 5 -30.84 -8.81 -37.87
C VAL A 5 -30.31 -8.58 -36.47
N HIS A 6 -29.05 -8.94 -36.23
CA HIS A 6 -28.31 -8.55 -35.05
C HIS A 6 -27.77 -7.13 -35.20
N HIS A 7 -28.40 -6.16 -34.53
CA HIS A 7 -27.82 -4.84 -34.32
C HIS A 7 -26.74 -4.94 -33.23
N GLY A 8 -25.47 -4.96 -33.68
CA GLY A 8 -24.32 -4.79 -32.80
C GLY A 8 -24.19 -3.33 -32.40
N HIS A 9 -24.53 -3.00 -31.15
CA HIS A 9 -24.10 -1.73 -30.56
C HIS A 9 -22.63 -1.87 -30.13
N HIS A 10 -21.71 -1.44 -31.00
CA HIS A 10 -20.34 -1.14 -30.59
C HIS A 10 -20.37 0.16 -29.76
N GLY A 11 -20.37 0.01 -28.43
CA GLY A 11 -20.06 1.10 -27.53
C GLY A 11 -18.59 1.50 -27.73
N GLU A 12 -18.35 2.65 -28.35
CA GLU A 12 -17.06 3.33 -28.32
C GLU A 12 -16.73 3.70 -26.87
N HIS A 13 -16.04 2.81 -26.17
CA HIS A 13 -15.41 3.16 -24.89
C HIS A 13 -14.23 4.08 -25.18
N GLY A 14 -14.41 5.36 -24.86
CA GLY A 14 -13.50 6.45 -25.13
C GLY A 14 -12.10 6.23 -24.57
N HIS A 15 -11.16 5.87 -25.44
CA HIS A 15 -9.72 5.79 -25.14
C HIS A 15 -9.06 7.17 -24.88
N GLY A 16 -9.80 8.28 -25.00
CA GLY A 16 -9.29 9.63 -24.75
C GLY A 16 -9.09 9.97 -23.27
N GLY A 17 -9.93 9.47 -22.36
CA GLY A 17 -9.86 9.77 -20.93
C GLY A 17 -8.64 9.17 -20.23
N SER A 18 -8.17 7.99 -20.63
CA SER A 18 -7.05 7.31 -19.99
C SER A 18 -5.69 7.97 -20.28
N ALA A 19 -5.47 8.50 -21.48
CA ALA A 19 -4.20 9.14 -21.85
C ALA A 19 -4.03 10.51 -21.17
N THR A 20 -5.10 11.27 -21.03
CA THR A 20 -5.11 12.59 -20.36
C THR A 20 -4.89 12.43 -18.85
N SER A 21 -5.55 11.45 -18.23
CA SER A 21 -5.36 11.10 -16.81
C SER A 21 -3.93 10.66 -16.51
N ARG A 22 -3.31 9.87 -17.39
CA ARG A 22 -1.90 9.44 -17.25
C ARG A 22 -0.94 10.63 -17.32
N ARG A 23 -1.14 11.57 -18.23
CA ARG A 23 -0.31 12.78 -18.35
C ARG A 23 -0.44 13.68 -17.12
N ALA A 24 -1.65 13.88 -16.62
CA ALA A 24 -1.90 14.66 -15.41
C ALA A 24 -1.20 14.02 -14.19
N LEU A 25 -1.30 12.71 -14.03
CA LEU A 25 -0.66 11.96 -12.95
C LEU A 25 0.87 12.02 -13.05
N SER A 26 1.45 11.84 -14.25
CA SER A 26 2.90 11.94 -14.48
C SER A 26 3.44 13.33 -14.21
N ALA A 27 2.68 14.37 -14.59
CA ALA A 27 3.05 15.77 -14.32
C ALA A 27 3.03 16.05 -12.81
N ALA A 28 1.97 15.63 -12.11
CA ALA A 28 1.89 15.77 -10.65
C ALA A 28 3.06 15.06 -9.95
N LEU A 29 3.36 13.82 -10.34
CA LEU A 29 4.49 13.05 -9.78
C LEU A 29 5.84 13.73 -10.05
N GLY A 30 6.03 14.29 -11.25
CA GLY A 30 7.25 15.03 -11.57
C GLY A 30 7.40 16.30 -10.73
N ILE A 31 6.32 17.05 -10.54
CA ILE A 31 6.30 18.24 -9.68
C ILE A 31 6.61 17.86 -8.24
N THR A 32 5.94 16.85 -7.70
CA THR A 32 6.17 16.32 -6.34
C THR A 32 7.63 15.90 -6.14
N GLY A 33 8.24 15.23 -7.13
CA GLY A 33 9.65 14.84 -7.07
C GLY A 33 10.61 16.03 -7.00
N VAL A 34 10.34 17.10 -7.75
CA VAL A 34 11.14 18.34 -7.71
C VAL A 34 10.99 19.04 -6.36
N VAL A 35 9.77 19.15 -5.84
CA VAL A 35 9.48 19.74 -4.53
C VAL A 35 10.19 18.96 -3.43
N PHE A 36 10.10 17.63 -3.44
CA PHE A 36 10.81 16.76 -2.50
C PHE A 36 12.31 17.07 -2.45
N VAL A 37 12.98 17.14 -3.61
CA VAL A 37 14.42 17.45 -3.65
C VAL A 37 14.68 18.85 -3.12
N ALA A 38 13.85 19.84 -3.46
CA ALA A 38 13.98 21.20 -2.97
C ALA A 38 13.80 21.28 -1.44
N GLU A 39 12.87 20.55 -0.87
CA GLU A 39 12.63 20.50 0.58
C GLU A 39 13.74 19.79 1.34
N VAL A 40 14.28 18.69 0.81
CA VAL A 40 15.47 18.03 1.41
C VAL A 40 16.66 18.99 1.44
N VAL A 41 16.99 19.59 0.28
CA VAL A 41 18.11 20.54 0.18
C VAL A 41 17.87 21.74 1.07
N GLY A 42 16.67 22.30 1.04
CA GLY A 42 16.31 23.47 1.84
C GLY A 42 16.27 23.19 3.32
N GLY A 43 15.77 22.03 3.73
CA GLY A 43 15.75 21.62 5.12
C GLY A 43 17.15 21.47 5.70
N VAL A 44 18.07 20.87 4.92
CA VAL A 44 19.48 20.76 5.31
C VAL A 44 20.16 22.13 5.35
N LEU A 45 19.97 22.99 4.34
CA LEU A 45 20.62 24.31 4.26
C LEU A 45 20.07 25.29 5.28
N SER A 46 18.76 25.30 5.53
CA SER A 46 18.11 26.19 6.52
C SER A 46 18.19 25.67 7.95
N GLY A 47 18.54 24.40 8.15
CA GLY A 47 18.47 23.73 9.45
C GLY A 47 17.03 23.48 9.94
N SER A 48 16.01 23.59 9.06
CA SER A 48 14.61 23.36 9.42
C SER A 48 14.26 21.88 9.50
N MET A 49 13.85 21.42 10.67
CA MET A 49 13.34 20.06 10.87
C MET A 49 11.95 19.89 10.29
N ALA A 50 11.15 20.95 10.21
CA ALA A 50 9.81 20.91 9.63
C ALA A 50 9.88 20.66 8.10
N LEU A 51 10.81 21.29 7.37
CA LEU A 51 11.04 20.98 5.95
C LEU A 51 11.52 19.55 5.73
N LEU A 52 12.41 19.03 6.59
CA LEU A 52 12.86 17.64 6.50
C LEU A 52 11.73 16.66 6.80
N ALA A 53 10.86 16.99 7.76
CA ALA A 53 9.70 16.15 8.08
C ALA A 53 8.69 16.11 6.92
N ASP A 54 8.44 17.24 6.25
CA ASP A 54 7.58 17.34 5.07
C ASP A 54 8.16 16.56 3.89
N ALA A 55 9.44 16.73 3.60
CA ALA A 55 10.15 15.93 2.60
C ALA A 55 10.06 14.42 2.86
N MET A 56 10.15 13.98 4.12
CA MET A 56 10.03 12.56 4.47
C MET A 56 8.62 12.01 4.27
N HIS A 57 7.60 12.84 4.47
CA HIS A 57 6.23 12.48 4.11
C HIS A 57 6.12 12.22 2.61
N MET A 58 6.60 13.16 1.78
CA MET A 58 6.60 13.03 0.33
C MET A 58 7.41 11.82 -0.16
N LEU A 59 8.56 11.53 0.48
CA LEU A 59 9.35 10.34 0.14
C LEU A 59 8.56 9.04 0.37
N SER A 60 7.85 8.94 1.51
CA SER A 60 7.02 7.77 1.83
C SER A 60 6.02 7.47 0.71
N ASP A 61 5.39 8.52 0.21
CA ASP A 61 4.31 8.41 -0.76
C ASP A 61 4.85 8.17 -2.18
N ALA A 62 5.93 8.87 -2.56
CA ALA A 62 6.62 8.63 -3.84
C ALA A 62 7.19 7.20 -3.92
N ALA A 63 7.79 6.71 -2.83
CA ALA A 63 8.31 5.35 -2.76
C ALA A 63 7.19 4.30 -2.89
N GLY A 64 6.02 4.51 -2.29
CA GLY A 64 4.84 3.67 -2.49
C GLY A 64 4.45 3.54 -3.96
N LEU A 65 4.43 4.65 -4.69
CA LEU A 65 4.13 4.66 -6.14
C LEU A 65 5.21 3.96 -6.97
N ILE A 66 6.49 4.19 -6.67
CA ILE A 66 7.62 3.53 -7.35
C ILE A 66 7.57 2.01 -7.09
N ILE A 67 7.33 1.60 -5.86
CA ILE A 67 7.20 0.19 -5.48
C ILE A 67 6.07 -0.46 -6.26
N SER A 68 4.89 0.16 -6.32
CA SER A 68 3.75 -0.34 -7.08
C SER A 68 4.08 -0.46 -8.58
N LEU A 69 4.82 0.50 -9.15
CA LEU A 69 5.24 0.44 -10.55
C LEU A 69 6.24 -0.69 -10.80
N VAL A 70 7.25 -0.82 -9.93
CA VAL A 70 8.24 -1.91 -9.99
C VAL A 70 7.55 -3.27 -9.83
N ALA A 71 6.59 -3.37 -8.94
CA ALA A 71 5.80 -4.57 -8.72
C ALA A 71 5.00 -4.99 -9.96
N ILE A 72 4.35 -4.03 -10.63
CA ILE A 72 3.66 -4.31 -11.90
C ILE A 72 4.64 -4.85 -12.93
N VAL A 73 5.82 -4.24 -13.08
CA VAL A 73 6.83 -4.66 -14.07
C VAL A 73 7.47 -6.01 -13.71
N VAL A 74 7.78 -6.23 -12.44
CA VAL A 74 8.42 -7.46 -11.96
C VAL A 74 7.40 -8.58 -11.78
N GLY A 75 6.20 -8.28 -11.29
CA GLY A 75 5.11 -9.22 -11.09
C GLY A 75 4.56 -9.81 -12.40
N GLN A 76 4.70 -9.08 -13.52
CA GLN A 76 4.37 -9.58 -14.86
C GLN A 76 5.38 -10.61 -15.39
N ARG A 77 6.53 -10.79 -14.73
CA ARG A 77 7.46 -11.85 -15.11
C ARG A 77 6.84 -13.22 -14.80
N ALA A 78 6.76 -14.04 -15.82
CA ALA A 78 6.23 -15.40 -15.70
C ALA A 78 6.94 -16.18 -14.59
N ALA A 79 6.21 -17.06 -13.93
CA ALA A 79 6.78 -18.05 -13.03
C ALA A 79 7.90 -18.81 -13.74
N SER A 80 8.97 -19.13 -13.02
CA SER A 80 10.13 -19.85 -13.54
C SER A 80 10.37 -21.11 -12.71
N THR A 81 11.28 -21.97 -13.20
CA THR A 81 11.67 -23.18 -12.46
C THR A 81 12.32 -22.90 -11.10
N THR A 82 12.82 -21.67 -10.88
CA THR A 82 13.44 -21.23 -9.63
C THR A 82 12.51 -20.34 -8.77
N ALA A 83 11.45 -19.80 -9.36
CA ALA A 83 10.46 -18.97 -8.70
C ALA A 83 9.06 -19.40 -9.19
N THR A 84 8.55 -20.50 -8.65
CA THR A 84 7.30 -21.15 -9.11
C THR A 84 6.06 -20.29 -8.91
N TYR A 85 6.04 -19.43 -7.88
CA TYR A 85 5.01 -18.41 -7.65
C TYR A 85 5.33 -17.04 -8.28
N GLY A 86 6.44 -16.96 -9.07
CA GLY A 86 6.90 -15.70 -9.63
C GLY A 86 7.53 -14.79 -8.58
N TYR A 87 7.49 -13.47 -8.82
CA TYR A 87 8.15 -12.46 -7.98
C TYR A 87 7.16 -11.59 -7.21
N ARG A 88 5.96 -12.08 -6.92
CA ARG A 88 4.89 -11.28 -6.25
C ARG A 88 5.31 -10.75 -4.87
N ARG A 89 6.10 -11.51 -4.09
CA ARG A 89 6.61 -11.08 -2.77
C ARG A 89 7.62 -9.93 -2.83
N VAL A 90 8.22 -9.63 -3.99
CA VAL A 90 9.17 -8.51 -4.14
C VAL A 90 8.50 -7.18 -3.85
N GLU A 91 7.23 -7.02 -4.22
CA GLU A 91 6.44 -5.83 -3.89
C GLU A 91 6.31 -5.63 -2.39
N VAL A 92 5.92 -6.68 -1.68
CA VAL A 92 5.72 -6.65 -0.21
C VAL A 92 7.04 -6.39 0.51
N LEU A 93 8.13 -7.02 0.06
CA LEU A 93 9.46 -6.80 0.61
C LEU A 93 9.93 -5.35 0.40
N ALA A 94 9.73 -4.80 -0.79
CA ALA A 94 10.10 -3.42 -1.09
C ALA A 94 9.25 -2.43 -0.26
N ALA A 95 7.94 -2.69 -0.09
CA ALA A 95 7.07 -1.91 0.78
C ALA A 95 7.52 -1.97 2.25
N LEU A 96 7.95 -3.14 2.73
CA LEU A 96 8.48 -3.32 4.09
C LEU A 96 9.77 -2.51 4.29
N ILE A 97 10.72 -2.61 3.36
CA ILE A 97 11.97 -1.86 3.41
C ILE A 97 11.71 -0.35 3.42
N ASN A 98 10.81 0.12 2.55
CA ASN A 98 10.41 1.53 2.53
C ASN A 98 9.79 1.97 3.87
N ALA A 99 8.85 1.19 4.40
CA ALA A 99 8.20 1.51 5.68
C ALA A 99 9.21 1.60 6.83
N VAL A 100 10.17 0.67 6.90
CA VAL A 100 11.25 0.69 7.90
C VAL A 100 12.14 1.92 7.73
N ALA A 101 12.51 2.28 6.50
CA ALA A 101 13.33 3.47 6.24
C ALA A 101 12.63 4.76 6.66
N VAL A 102 11.36 4.93 6.28
CA VAL A 102 10.53 6.09 6.64
C VAL A 102 10.35 6.19 8.16
N LEU A 103 10.05 5.08 8.83
CA LEU A 103 9.92 5.05 10.29
C LEU A 103 11.24 5.43 10.98
N SER A 104 12.37 4.89 10.51
CA SER A 104 13.68 5.18 11.08
C SER A 104 14.02 6.66 10.99
N ILE A 105 13.77 7.27 9.83
CA ILE A 105 14.02 8.71 9.61
C ILE A 105 13.03 9.55 10.42
N SER A 106 11.75 9.18 10.47
CA SER A 106 10.74 9.90 11.27
C SER A 106 11.07 9.86 12.77
N VAL A 107 11.52 8.72 13.28
CA VAL A 107 11.98 8.60 14.67
C VAL A 107 13.21 9.48 14.91
N TRP A 108 14.16 9.50 13.98
CA TRP A 108 15.32 10.40 14.07
C TRP A 108 14.90 11.88 14.11
N ILE A 109 13.95 12.30 13.26
CA ILE A 109 13.39 13.66 13.27
C ILE A 109 12.78 13.98 14.64
N VAL A 110 11.97 13.08 15.20
CA VAL A 110 11.35 13.27 16.52
C VAL A 110 12.41 13.41 17.62
N VAL A 111 13.41 12.55 17.62
CA VAL A 111 14.52 12.62 18.60
C VAL A 111 15.27 13.93 18.49
N GLU A 112 15.59 14.35 17.26
CA GLU A 112 16.31 15.61 17.02
C GLU A 112 15.45 16.82 17.38
N ALA A 113 14.16 16.81 17.05
CA ALA A 113 13.21 17.84 17.44
C ALA A 113 13.14 17.99 18.98
N ILE A 114 13.07 16.88 19.72
CA ILE A 114 13.09 16.90 21.19
C ILE A 114 14.42 17.44 21.74
N ARG A 115 15.57 17.10 21.11
CA ARG A 115 16.86 17.66 21.50
C ARG A 115 16.90 19.17 21.33
N ARG A 116 16.36 19.70 20.22
CA ARG A 116 16.29 21.14 19.93
C ARG A 116 15.39 21.92 20.87
N LEU A 117 14.46 21.29 21.59
CA LEU A 117 13.75 21.94 22.70
C LEU A 117 14.67 22.29 23.87
N ARG A 118 15.75 21.52 24.08
CA ARG A 118 16.71 21.73 25.17
C ARG A 118 17.90 22.59 24.73
N ASP A 119 18.29 22.45 23.47
CA ASP A 119 19.41 23.17 22.86
C ASP A 119 18.94 23.77 21.51
N PRO A 120 18.28 24.94 21.55
CA PRO A 120 17.72 25.58 20.37
C PRO A 120 18.78 25.86 19.31
N GLN A 121 18.61 25.34 18.12
CA GLN A 121 19.48 25.57 16.98
C GLN A 121 18.92 26.72 16.13
N PRO A 122 19.80 27.55 15.52
CA PRO A 122 19.34 28.56 14.60
C PRO A 122 18.69 27.96 13.35
N VAL A 123 17.59 28.58 12.91
CA VAL A 123 16.89 28.21 11.67
C VAL A 123 16.91 29.42 10.75
N GLU A 124 17.42 29.22 9.52
CA GLU A 124 17.40 30.25 8.50
C GLU A 124 16.02 30.36 7.88
N THR A 125 15.20 31.29 8.38
CA THR A 125 13.81 31.46 7.96
C THR A 125 13.64 31.88 6.51
N GLY A 126 14.63 32.62 5.93
CA GLY A 126 14.58 33.07 4.55
C GLY A 126 14.52 31.90 3.55
N PRO A 127 15.55 31.04 3.48
CA PRO A 127 15.53 29.84 2.65
C PRO A 127 14.35 28.89 2.97
N MET A 128 14.05 28.68 4.26
CA MET A 128 12.95 27.85 4.71
C MET A 128 11.61 28.29 4.10
N MET A 129 11.26 29.58 4.24
CA MET A 129 10.01 30.13 3.73
C MET A 129 9.93 30.13 2.20
N VAL A 130 11.04 30.46 1.51
CA VAL A 130 11.08 30.45 0.04
C VAL A 130 10.76 29.05 -0.48
N ILE A 131 11.35 28.01 0.09
CA ILE A 131 11.14 26.64 -0.35
C ILE A 131 9.73 26.17 -0.01
N ALA A 132 9.21 26.48 1.18
CA ALA A 132 7.85 26.16 1.57
C ALA A 132 6.78 26.86 0.67
N VAL A 133 7.04 28.11 0.23
CA VAL A 133 6.19 28.79 -0.75
C VAL A 133 6.24 28.08 -2.10
N ILE A 134 7.43 27.69 -2.57
CA ILE A 134 7.56 26.94 -3.83
C ILE A 134 6.82 25.61 -3.72
N GLY A 135 6.96 24.87 -2.63
CA GLY A 135 6.24 23.62 -2.37
C GLY A 135 4.72 23.82 -2.37
N LEU A 136 4.24 24.82 -1.64
CA LEU A 136 2.80 25.14 -1.59
C LEU A 136 2.24 25.49 -2.97
N LEU A 137 2.94 26.33 -3.76
CA LEU A 137 2.51 26.72 -5.10
C LEU A 137 2.53 25.54 -6.08
N ALA A 138 3.55 24.69 -6.00
CA ALA A 138 3.68 23.49 -6.82
C ALA A 138 2.57 22.47 -6.49
N ASN A 139 2.29 22.26 -5.21
CA ASN A 139 1.19 21.39 -4.77
C ASN A 139 -0.17 21.99 -5.15
N ALA A 140 -0.36 23.30 -5.04
CA ALA A 140 -1.58 23.96 -5.51
C ALA A 140 -1.78 23.81 -7.02
N ALA A 141 -0.71 23.96 -7.83
CA ALA A 141 -0.75 23.73 -9.27
C ALA A 141 -1.08 22.26 -9.59
N SER A 142 -0.49 21.30 -8.89
CA SER A 142 -0.80 19.88 -9.03
C SER A 142 -2.25 19.57 -8.67
N ALA A 143 -2.75 20.11 -7.56
CA ALA A 143 -4.14 19.97 -7.17
C ALA A 143 -5.11 20.55 -8.21
N TRP A 144 -4.77 21.71 -8.78
CA TRP A 144 -5.57 22.32 -9.84
C TRP A 144 -5.62 21.46 -11.10
N VAL A 145 -4.48 20.93 -11.56
CA VAL A 145 -4.42 20.02 -12.72
C VAL A 145 -5.21 18.75 -12.47
N LEU A 146 -5.11 18.15 -11.28
CA LEU A 146 -5.80 16.92 -10.92
C LEU A 146 -7.31 17.15 -10.71
N SER A 147 -7.72 18.33 -10.25
CA SER A 147 -9.14 18.64 -9.95
C SER A 147 -10.07 18.47 -11.15
N GLY A 148 -9.59 18.79 -12.36
CA GLY A 148 -10.35 18.63 -13.61
C GLY A 148 -10.57 17.18 -14.06
N HIS A 149 -9.87 16.21 -13.44
CA HIS A 149 -9.89 14.80 -13.87
C HIS A 149 -10.29 13.84 -12.73
N ARG A 150 -10.62 14.35 -11.53
CA ARG A 150 -10.86 13.55 -10.30
C ARG A 150 -12.10 12.65 -10.39
N GLU A 151 -13.11 13.04 -11.17
CA GLU A 151 -14.38 12.29 -11.27
C GLU A 151 -14.26 11.07 -12.20
N GLY A 152 -13.21 10.99 -13.02
CA GLY A 152 -13.02 9.91 -14.01
C GLY A 152 -12.13 8.76 -13.56
N SER A 153 -11.44 8.87 -12.41
CA SER A 153 -10.48 7.83 -11.97
C SER A 153 -10.21 7.88 -10.47
N ILE A 154 -10.36 6.74 -9.80
CA ILE A 154 -10.04 6.56 -8.36
C ILE A 154 -8.57 6.93 -8.08
N ASN A 155 -7.66 6.60 -9.01
CA ASN A 155 -6.23 6.91 -8.85
C ASN A 155 -5.97 8.43 -8.89
N VAL A 156 -6.68 9.17 -9.75
CA VAL A 156 -6.58 10.64 -9.82
C VAL A 156 -7.19 11.27 -8.57
N GLN A 157 -8.30 10.74 -8.07
CA GLN A 157 -8.90 11.18 -6.81
C GLN A 157 -7.95 10.96 -5.62
N GLY A 158 -7.30 9.80 -5.55
CA GLY A 158 -6.29 9.50 -4.52
C GLY A 158 -5.12 10.47 -4.58
N ALA A 159 -4.56 10.71 -5.78
CA ALA A 159 -3.47 11.67 -5.99
C ALA A 159 -3.88 13.11 -5.63
N TYR A 160 -5.11 13.52 -5.93
CA TYR A 160 -5.63 14.84 -5.55
C TYR A 160 -5.70 15.02 -4.03
N LEU A 161 -6.26 14.04 -3.32
CA LEU A 161 -6.32 14.06 -1.85
C LEU A 161 -4.95 14.08 -1.22
N HIS A 162 -4.00 13.34 -1.80
CA HIS A 162 -2.62 13.32 -1.36
C HIS A 162 -1.97 14.70 -1.46
N VAL A 163 -2.03 15.34 -2.63
CA VAL A 163 -1.49 16.69 -2.83
C VAL A 163 -2.11 17.73 -1.90
N LEU A 164 -3.40 17.57 -1.52
CA LEU A 164 -4.02 18.43 -0.50
C LEU A 164 -3.37 18.25 0.88
N VAL A 165 -2.98 17.02 1.27
CA VAL A 165 -2.28 16.77 2.53
C VAL A 165 -0.88 17.40 2.51
N ASP A 166 -0.16 17.31 1.40
CA ASP A 166 1.15 17.96 1.22
C ASP A 166 1.05 19.49 1.35
N MET A 167 -0.05 20.09 0.88
CA MET A 167 -0.29 21.52 1.08
C MET A 167 -0.40 21.89 2.56
N PHE A 168 -1.00 21.04 3.40
CA PHE A 168 -1.05 21.29 4.85
C PHE A 168 0.33 21.24 5.49
N GLY A 169 1.22 20.34 5.05
CA GLY A 169 2.62 20.29 5.46
C GLY A 169 3.33 21.61 5.15
N SER A 170 3.28 22.04 3.89
CA SER A 170 3.88 23.31 3.46
C SER A 170 3.31 24.53 4.21
N VAL A 171 2.00 24.57 4.50
CA VAL A 171 1.39 25.63 5.31
C VAL A 171 1.91 25.60 6.75
N ALA A 172 2.09 24.43 7.35
CA ALA A 172 2.65 24.30 8.70
C ALA A 172 4.10 24.81 8.77
N VAL A 173 4.92 24.50 7.75
CA VAL A 173 6.30 25.00 7.59
C VAL A 173 6.31 26.53 7.46
N LEU A 174 5.43 27.10 6.62
CA LEU A 174 5.31 28.55 6.45
C LEU A 174 4.89 29.25 7.74
N ALA A 175 3.92 28.69 8.46
CA ALA A 175 3.47 29.22 9.74
C ALA A 175 4.61 29.22 10.77
N ALA A 176 5.36 28.11 10.85
CA ALA A 176 6.55 28.02 11.71
C ALA A 176 7.60 29.07 11.35
N GLY A 177 7.94 29.18 10.05
CA GLY A 177 8.90 30.19 9.57
C GLY A 177 8.46 31.62 9.87
N ALA A 178 7.18 31.94 9.71
CA ALA A 178 6.63 33.25 10.05
C ALA A 178 6.73 33.54 11.56
N VAL A 179 6.39 32.56 12.41
CA VAL A 179 6.54 32.72 13.87
C VAL A 179 7.99 32.96 14.25
N ILE A 180 8.94 32.20 13.69
CA ILE A 180 10.37 32.37 13.95
C ILE A 180 10.83 33.76 13.50
N ALA A 181 10.46 34.18 12.29
CA ALA A 181 10.85 35.48 11.74
C ALA A 181 10.34 36.67 12.57
N LEU A 182 9.12 36.56 13.13
CA LEU A 182 8.48 37.63 13.90
C LEU A 182 8.88 37.65 15.38
N THR A 183 9.13 36.47 15.96
CA THR A 183 9.31 36.34 17.43
C THR A 183 10.70 35.84 17.85
N GLY A 184 11.49 35.29 16.91
CA GLY A 184 12.74 34.59 17.22
C GLY A 184 12.54 33.21 17.87
N PHE A 185 11.29 32.74 18.03
CA PHE A 185 10.98 31.48 18.71
C PHE A 185 11.22 30.27 17.79
N THR A 186 12.42 29.71 17.80
CA THR A 186 12.79 28.54 16.99
C THR A 186 12.03 27.26 17.35
N GLY A 187 11.40 27.20 18.54
CA GLY A 187 10.51 26.09 18.92
C GLY A 187 9.30 25.89 18.00
N ALA A 188 8.95 26.89 17.18
CA ALA A 188 7.87 26.75 16.20
C ALA A 188 8.22 25.71 15.11
N ASP A 189 9.49 25.63 14.66
CA ASP A 189 9.95 24.58 13.73
C ASP A 189 9.83 23.18 14.36
N VAL A 190 10.20 23.07 15.64
CA VAL A 190 10.06 21.82 16.40
C VAL A 190 8.59 21.37 16.49
N ILE A 191 7.69 22.30 16.80
CA ILE A 191 6.25 21.99 16.90
C ILE A 191 5.71 21.54 15.55
N ALA A 192 6.06 22.23 14.47
CA ALA A 192 5.64 21.86 13.12
C ALA A 192 6.20 20.49 12.72
N SER A 193 7.48 20.22 12.95
CA SER A 193 8.13 18.92 12.63
C SER A 193 7.50 17.77 13.42
N LEU A 194 7.21 17.94 14.70
CA LEU A 194 6.51 16.94 15.52
C LEU A 194 5.08 16.71 15.03
N GLY A 195 4.37 17.77 14.62
CA GLY A 195 3.03 17.66 14.03
C GLY A 195 3.03 16.85 12.74
N ILE A 196 3.96 17.13 11.83
CA ILE A 196 4.13 16.37 10.57
C ILE A 196 4.52 14.92 10.86
N ALA A 197 5.50 14.68 11.75
CA ALA A 197 5.92 13.35 12.13
C ALA A 197 4.77 12.52 12.74
N ALA A 198 3.89 13.15 13.54
CA ALA A 198 2.71 12.50 14.11
C ALA A 198 1.70 12.03 13.04
N LEU A 199 1.69 12.63 11.86
CA LEU A 199 0.87 12.18 10.72
C LEU A 199 1.55 11.02 9.95
N VAL A 200 2.87 11.04 9.84
CA VAL A 200 3.66 10.06 9.06
C VAL A 200 3.85 8.75 9.81
N LEU A 201 4.19 8.81 11.11
CA LEU A 201 4.51 7.63 11.92
C LEU A 201 3.41 6.56 11.94
N PRO A 202 2.11 6.87 12.14
CA PRO A 202 1.06 5.86 12.15
C PRO A 202 0.89 5.17 10.79
N ARG A 203 1.04 5.91 9.69
CA ARG A 203 0.94 5.36 8.33
C ARG A 203 2.11 4.41 8.03
N GLY A 204 3.34 4.84 8.34
CA GLY A 204 4.53 4.01 8.20
C GLY A 204 4.45 2.73 9.04
N TRP A 205 3.96 2.84 10.29
CA TRP A 205 3.73 1.70 11.16
C TRP A 205 2.70 0.71 10.59
N GLN A 206 1.56 1.20 10.11
CA GLN A 206 0.53 0.37 9.50
C GLN A 206 1.05 -0.36 8.25
N LEU A 207 1.82 0.34 7.38
CA LEU A 207 2.43 -0.27 6.21
C LEU A 207 3.44 -1.34 6.61
N MET A 208 4.30 -1.06 7.58
CA MET A 208 5.28 -2.03 8.10
C MET A 208 4.60 -3.28 8.63
N VAL A 209 3.58 -3.13 9.50
CA VAL A 209 2.86 -4.27 10.10
C VAL A 209 2.11 -5.07 9.02
N ARG A 210 1.46 -4.39 8.06
CA ARG A 210 0.77 -5.08 6.95
C ARG A 210 1.75 -5.89 6.10
N SER A 211 2.87 -5.29 5.70
CA SER A 211 3.90 -5.98 4.91
C SER A 211 4.54 -7.13 5.68
N ALA A 212 4.84 -6.93 6.97
CA ALA A 212 5.39 -7.98 7.82
C ALA A 212 4.41 -9.16 7.97
N ARG A 213 3.11 -8.91 8.14
CA ARG A 213 2.09 -9.96 8.22
C ARG A 213 2.06 -10.82 6.95
N VAL A 214 2.12 -10.20 5.76
CA VAL A 214 2.17 -10.95 4.50
C VAL A 214 3.45 -11.77 4.40
N MET A 215 4.61 -11.21 4.80
CA MET A 215 5.89 -11.93 4.79
C MET A 215 5.92 -13.10 5.77
N LEU A 216 5.21 -12.98 6.89
CA LEU A 216 5.07 -14.03 7.93
C LEU A 216 3.88 -14.98 7.66
N GLU A 217 3.30 -14.93 6.47
CA GLU A 217 2.24 -15.84 6.04
C GLU A 217 0.99 -15.83 6.95
N HIS A 218 0.69 -14.67 7.55
CA HIS A 218 -0.54 -14.52 8.32
C HIS A 218 -1.76 -14.63 7.41
N VAL A 219 -2.87 -15.06 8.02
CA VAL A 219 -4.17 -15.09 7.35
C VAL A 219 -4.48 -13.70 6.77
N PRO A 220 -4.85 -13.62 5.47
CA PRO A 220 -5.12 -12.36 4.80
C PRO A 220 -6.27 -11.59 5.46
N ALA A 221 -6.19 -10.25 5.43
CA ALA A 221 -7.25 -9.41 5.97
C ALA A 221 -8.58 -9.67 5.23
N GLY A 222 -9.65 -9.83 5.99
CA GLY A 222 -10.99 -10.14 5.45
C GLY A 222 -11.33 -11.62 5.40
N PHE A 223 -10.39 -12.52 5.75
CA PHE A 223 -10.67 -13.95 5.88
C PHE A 223 -10.79 -14.35 7.35
N ASP A 224 -11.81 -15.14 7.66
CA ASP A 224 -11.98 -15.86 8.93
C ASP A 224 -11.80 -17.35 8.67
N VAL A 225 -10.74 -17.92 9.25
CA VAL A 225 -10.41 -19.37 9.13
C VAL A 225 -11.62 -20.23 9.50
N ARG A 226 -12.36 -19.86 10.56
CA ARG A 226 -13.54 -20.60 11.02
C ARG A 226 -14.71 -20.55 10.04
N GLU A 227 -14.81 -19.47 9.26
CA GLU A 227 -15.81 -19.38 8.20
C GLU A 227 -15.46 -20.32 7.04
N VAL A 228 -14.18 -20.36 6.66
CA VAL A 228 -13.67 -21.27 5.62
C VAL A 228 -13.86 -22.74 6.07
N GLU A 229 -13.46 -23.08 7.29
CA GLU A 229 -13.65 -24.43 7.87
C GLU A 229 -15.12 -24.85 7.87
N ARG A 230 -16.02 -23.96 8.28
CA ARG A 230 -17.48 -24.23 8.25
C ARG A 230 -18.02 -24.44 6.84
N ALA A 231 -17.55 -23.63 5.89
CA ALA A 231 -17.96 -23.77 4.50
C ALA A 231 -17.50 -25.11 3.91
N LEU A 232 -16.26 -25.51 4.20
CA LEU A 232 -15.70 -26.79 3.77
C LEU A 232 -16.39 -27.99 4.44
N GLY A 233 -16.71 -27.89 5.74
CA GLY A 233 -17.42 -28.92 6.48
C GLY A 233 -18.88 -29.12 6.00
N ASN A 234 -19.46 -28.15 5.29
CA ASN A 234 -20.78 -28.24 4.68
C ASN A 234 -20.74 -28.76 3.23
N VAL A 235 -19.58 -29.07 2.68
CA VAL A 235 -19.45 -29.64 1.32
C VAL A 235 -19.99 -31.09 1.35
N ASP A 236 -20.93 -31.38 0.46
CA ASP A 236 -21.48 -32.71 0.36
C ASP A 236 -20.43 -33.75 -0.03
N GLY A 237 -20.25 -34.75 0.83
CA GLY A 237 -19.21 -35.76 0.73
C GLY A 237 -17.95 -35.51 1.57
N ALA A 238 -17.79 -34.36 2.21
CA ALA A 238 -16.75 -34.12 3.20
C ALA A 238 -17.21 -34.70 4.57
N ALA A 239 -16.35 -35.52 5.20
CA ALA A 239 -16.57 -36.03 6.55
C ALA A 239 -15.84 -35.16 7.61
N GLY A 240 -14.85 -34.38 7.20
CA GLY A 240 -14.08 -33.45 8.03
C GLY A 240 -12.99 -32.74 7.23
N THR A 241 -12.41 -31.73 7.86
CA THR A 241 -11.28 -30.97 7.30
C THR A 241 -10.24 -30.77 8.39
N HIS A 242 -8.97 -30.74 8.01
CA HIS A 242 -7.84 -30.41 8.91
C HIS A 242 -6.69 -29.82 8.12
N ASP A 243 -5.68 -29.31 8.81
CA ASP A 243 -4.47 -28.70 8.25
C ASP A 243 -4.79 -27.60 7.23
N LEU A 244 -5.77 -26.72 7.58
CA LEU A 244 -6.14 -25.58 6.77
C LEU A 244 -5.16 -24.43 6.98
N HIS A 245 -4.44 -24.07 5.92
CA HIS A 245 -3.59 -22.88 5.90
C HIS A 245 -4.10 -21.89 4.85
N LEU A 246 -4.10 -20.61 5.23
CA LEU A 246 -4.50 -19.49 4.37
C LEU A 246 -3.41 -18.42 4.44
N TRP A 247 -2.87 -18.03 3.30
CA TRP A 247 -1.88 -16.96 3.22
C TRP A 247 -1.99 -16.17 1.93
N SER A 248 -1.20 -15.12 1.77
CA SER A 248 -1.10 -14.35 0.53
C SER A 248 0.36 -14.12 0.14
N LEU A 249 0.62 -13.97 -1.15
CA LEU A 249 1.94 -13.63 -1.67
C LEU A 249 2.14 -12.12 -1.82
N ASP A 250 1.07 -11.39 -2.10
CA ASP A 250 1.07 -9.96 -2.46
C ASP A 250 0.13 -9.12 -1.56
N GLY A 251 -0.55 -9.76 -0.61
CA GLY A 251 -1.53 -9.14 0.27
C GLY A 251 -2.93 -9.01 -0.35
N VAL A 252 -3.14 -9.54 -1.56
CA VAL A 252 -4.42 -9.51 -2.29
C VAL A 252 -4.86 -10.93 -2.67
N SER A 253 -4.01 -11.65 -3.42
CA SER A 253 -4.30 -13.00 -3.91
C SER A 253 -4.18 -14.02 -2.79
N VAL A 254 -5.26 -14.71 -2.46
CA VAL A 254 -5.30 -15.68 -1.37
C VAL A 254 -5.02 -17.09 -1.88
N ILE A 255 -4.15 -17.78 -1.15
CA ILE A 255 -3.76 -19.16 -1.41
C ILE A 255 -4.20 -20.00 -0.21
N ALA A 256 -4.63 -21.24 -0.46
CA ALA A 256 -4.99 -22.19 0.58
C ALA A 256 -4.35 -23.56 0.36
N THR A 257 -4.03 -24.23 1.46
CA THR A 257 -3.88 -25.69 1.50
C THR A 257 -4.83 -26.25 2.52
N VAL A 258 -5.41 -27.41 2.24
CA VAL A 258 -6.34 -28.06 3.16
C VAL A 258 -6.39 -29.56 2.89
N HIS A 259 -6.52 -30.35 3.95
CA HIS A 259 -6.85 -31.76 3.90
C HIS A 259 -8.34 -31.97 4.14
N VAL A 260 -8.98 -32.74 3.28
CA VAL A 260 -10.41 -33.03 3.32
C VAL A 260 -10.62 -34.54 3.40
N VAL A 261 -11.21 -34.97 4.50
CA VAL A 261 -11.56 -36.38 4.73
C VAL A 261 -12.84 -36.70 3.94
N ALA A 262 -12.75 -37.64 3.00
CA ALA A 262 -13.89 -38.08 2.21
C ALA A 262 -14.81 -39.00 3.03
N ALA A 263 -16.11 -38.80 2.93
CA ALA A 263 -17.09 -39.77 3.48
C ALA A 263 -17.00 -41.11 2.73
N PRO A 264 -17.34 -42.26 3.38
CA PRO A 264 -17.27 -43.55 2.75
C PRO A 264 -18.15 -43.65 1.48
N GLY A 265 -17.55 -44.12 0.39
CA GLY A 265 -18.27 -44.34 -0.88
C GLY A 265 -18.45 -43.07 -1.75
N VAL A 266 -17.89 -41.96 -1.38
CA VAL A 266 -17.94 -40.72 -2.16
C VAL A 266 -16.94 -40.79 -3.31
N ASP A 267 -17.34 -40.26 -4.46
CA ASP A 267 -16.45 -40.01 -5.59
C ASP A 267 -15.50 -38.85 -5.23
N ARG A 268 -14.19 -39.16 -5.15
CA ARG A 268 -13.16 -38.20 -4.70
C ARG A 268 -12.93 -37.11 -5.72
N ASP A 269 -13.06 -37.38 -7.00
CA ASP A 269 -12.86 -36.37 -8.05
C ASP A 269 -13.98 -35.33 -7.97
N LEU A 270 -15.22 -35.79 -7.78
CA LEU A 270 -16.39 -34.92 -7.59
C LEU A 270 -16.29 -34.12 -6.28
N LEU A 271 -15.76 -34.71 -5.20
CA LEU A 271 -15.55 -34.01 -3.92
C LEU A 271 -14.49 -32.92 -4.09
N LEU A 272 -13.38 -33.20 -4.80
CA LEU A 272 -12.33 -32.22 -5.10
C LEU A 272 -12.91 -30.99 -5.82
N ASP A 273 -13.70 -31.21 -6.88
CA ASP A 273 -14.34 -30.13 -7.64
C ASP A 273 -15.27 -29.28 -6.76
N ARG A 274 -16.05 -29.90 -5.88
CA ARG A 274 -16.94 -29.20 -4.94
C ARG A 274 -16.17 -28.35 -3.93
N VAL A 275 -15.08 -28.90 -3.36
CA VAL A 275 -14.22 -28.20 -2.40
C VAL A 275 -13.55 -27.01 -3.06
N GLN A 276 -12.99 -27.20 -4.26
CA GLN A 276 -12.35 -26.09 -5.01
C GLN A 276 -13.37 -25.01 -5.37
N HIS A 277 -14.59 -25.38 -5.73
CA HIS A 277 -15.67 -24.43 -6.01
C HIS A 277 -16.08 -23.64 -4.76
N ALA A 278 -16.17 -24.31 -3.60
CA ALA A 278 -16.47 -23.65 -2.33
C ALA A 278 -15.39 -22.65 -1.94
N LEU A 279 -14.11 -23.01 -2.06
CA LEU A 279 -12.96 -22.12 -1.79
C LEU A 279 -12.93 -20.93 -2.76
N ALA A 280 -13.17 -21.16 -4.05
CA ALA A 280 -13.26 -20.09 -5.04
C ALA A 280 -14.42 -19.12 -4.75
N GLY A 281 -15.56 -19.62 -4.28
CA GLY A 281 -16.70 -18.82 -3.85
C GLY A 281 -16.40 -17.93 -2.64
N LEU A 282 -15.41 -18.28 -1.83
CA LEU A 282 -14.90 -17.49 -0.70
C LEU A 282 -13.79 -16.53 -1.09
N GLY A 283 -13.35 -16.52 -2.36
CA GLY A 283 -12.29 -15.64 -2.85
C GLY A 283 -10.87 -16.21 -2.75
N VAL A 284 -10.73 -17.53 -2.55
CA VAL A 284 -9.43 -18.20 -2.64
C VAL A 284 -9.09 -18.43 -4.10
N GLU A 285 -8.03 -17.76 -4.59
CA GLU A 285 -7.65 -17.82 -6.01
C GLU A 285 -6.92 -19.11 -6.39
N HIS A 286 -6.16 -19.67 -5.47
CA HIS A 286 -5.40 -20.90 -5.68
C HIS A 286 -5.46 -21.78 -4.45
N ALA A 287 -5.98 -23.00 -4.63
CA ALA A 287 -6.08 -23.98 -3.55
C ALA A 287 -5.42 -25.30 -3.92
N THR A 288 -4.64 -25.84 -2.99
CA THR A 288 -4.15 -27.22 -3.02
C THR A 288 -4.98 -28.00 -2.02
N VAL A 289 -5.74 -28.99 -2.51
CA VAL A 289 -6.64 -29.82 -1.72
C VAL A 289 -6.16 -31.26 -1.75
N GLN A 290 -5.93 -31.83 -0.58
CA GLN A 290 -5.63 -33.25 -0.42
C GLN A 290 -6.92 -33.96 0.01
N ILE A 291 -7.40 -34.94 -0.77
CA ILE A 291 -8.58 -35.74 -0.43
C ILE A 291 -8.11 -37.07 0.18
N GLU A 292 -8.57 -37.34 1.41
CA GLU A 292 -8.10 -38.47 2.21
C GLU A 292 -9.21 -39.44 2.57
N PRO A 293 -8.89 -40.75 2.71
CA PRO A 293 -9.79 -41.68 3.36
C PRO A 293 -9.77 -41.43 4.90
N PRO A 294 -10.86 -41.82 5.62
CA PRO A 294 -10.96 -41.59 7.08
C PRO A 294 -9.82 -42.15 7.93
N GLU A 295 -9.19 -43.24 7.49
CA GLU A 295 -8.09 -43.90 8.19
C GLU A 295 -6.73 -43.22 7.97
N HIS A 296 -6.61 -42.31 7.00
CA HIS A 296 -5.34 -41.68 6.66
C HIS A 296 -4.77 -40.80 7.77
N ILE A 297 -5.62 -40.11 8.49
CA ILE A 297 -5.26 -39.19 9.59
C ILE A 297 -4.40 -39.86 10.68
N SER A 298 -4.53 -41.20 10.84
CA SER A 298 -3.72 -41.96 11.80
C SER A 298 -2.25 -42.16 11.39
N HIS A 299 -1.93 -41.89 10.11
CA HIS A 299 -0.61 -42.04 9.51
C HIS A 299 0.08 -40.72 9.16
N GLU A 300 -0.64 -39.62 9.36
CA GLU A 300 -0.18 -38.28 8.97
C GLU A 300 0.47 -37.54 10.13
N THR A 301 1.54 -36.81 9.81
CA THR A 301 2.10 -35.83 10.74
C THR A 301 1.33 -34.54 10.55
N VAL A 302 0.27 -34.34 11.33
CA VAL A 302 -0.51 -33.10 11.32
C VAL A 302 0.32 -31.98 11.89
N CYS A 303 0.29 -30.80 11.26
CA CYS A 303 0.88 -29.58 11.81
C CYS A 303 0.05 -29.16 13.05
N GLU A 304 0.48 -29.57 14.24
CA GLU A 304 -0.07 -29.04 15.49
C GLU A 304 0.46 -27.62 15.70
N LEU A 305 -0.28 -26.59 15.25
CA LEU A 305 0.03 -25.18 15.48
C LEU A 305 -0.81 -24.61 16.61
#